data_97539931cecf0a156b8230afab11811f
#
_entry.id   97539931cecf0a156b8230afab11811f
#
_cell.length_a   1.000
_cell.length_b   1.000
_cell.length_c   1.000
_cell.angle_alpha   90.00
_cell.angle_beta   90.00
_cell.angle_gamma   90.00
#
_symmetry.space_group_name_H-M   'P 1'
#
loop_
_entity.id
_entity.type
_entity.pdbx_description
1 polymer ?
#
loop_
_entity_poly.entity_id
_entity_poly.type
_entity_poly.pdbx_seq_one_letter_code
_entity_poly.pdbx_strand_id
1 'polypeptide(L)'
;ENPWLKLGLDENGYPLYILKSFEIATKLAPHIKLVYNQNSGMQTQMWEKIKNTILYVRSKGFRVDAIGWQAHILLANSTKEIAENPNQELKKLANLIDWAHQHKLGFHVTELDYFIQDTSELKKGHKNQALIYKKLIKVLKDKAKNGLVTLNLWDLSIRTKKGKVGEFHSIYDANFKPTPAYNVIKKALKK
;
A
#
# COMPACT_ATOMS: atom_id res chain seq x y z
N GLU A 1 3.51 0.66 -21.81
CA GLU A 1 2.04 0.48 -21.87
C GLU A 1 1.63 -0.82 -21.17
N ASN A 2 0.50 -0.79 -20.48
CA ASN A 2 -0.05 -2.01 -19.89
C ASN A 2 -0.72 -2.84 -20.97
N PRO A 3 -0.19 -4.04 -21.33
CA PRO A 3 -0.70 -4.85 -22.43
C PRO A 3 -2.15 -5.32 -22.19
N TRP A 4 -2.59 -5.41 -20.95
CA TRP A 4 -3.93 -5.84 -20.60
C TRP A 4 -5.02 -4.81 -20.95
N LEU A 5 -4.65 -3.52 -21.15
CA LEU A 5 -5.59 -2.49 -21.61
C LEU A 5 -6.15 -2.78 -23.02
N LYS A 6 -5.47 -3.61 -23.80
CA LYS A 6 -5.96 -4.07 -25.12
C LYS A 6 -7.24 -4.89 -25.02
N LEU A 7 -7.58 -5.44 -23.88
CA LEU A 7 -8.86 -6.12 -23.65
C LEU A 7 -10.04 -5.15 -23.64
N GLY A 8 -9.77 -3.83 -23.50
CA GLY A 8 -10.80 -2.79 -23.51
C GLY A 8 -11.57 -2.66 -22.20
N LEU A 9 -12.70 -1.98 -22.32
CA LEU A 9 -13.65 -1.73 -21.22
C LEU A 9 -14.93 -2.53 -21.49
N ASP A 10 -15.66 -2.81 -20.42
CA ASP A 10 -17.01 -3.35 -20.55
C ASP A 10 -18.04 -2.26 -20.87
N GLU A 11 -19.30 -2.62 -20.98
CA GLU A 11 -20.42 -1.73 -21.25
C GLU A 11 -20.62 -0.59 -20.23
N ASN A 12 -20.07 -0.76 -19.00
CA ASN A 12 -20.12 0.20 -17.90
C ASN A 12 -18.83 1.00 -17.73
N GLY A 13 -17.84 0.82 -18.64
CA GLY A 13 -16.58 1.54 -18.63
C GLY A 13 -15.52 0.97 -17.67
N TYR A 14 -15.72 -0.24 -17.12
CA TYR A 14 -14.74 -0.89 -16.26
C TYR A 14 -13.75 -1.74 -17.07
N PRO A 15 -12.45 -1.77 -16.69
CA PRO A 15 -11.44 -2.54 -17.41
C PRO A 15 -11.74 -4.05 -17.39
N LEU A 16 -11.93 -4.64 -18.56
CA LEU A 16 -12.25 -6.06 -18.72
C LEU A 16 -11.20 -6.99 -18.11
N TYR A 17 -9.92 -6.61 -18.16
CA TYR A 17 -8.86 -7.43 -17.56
C TYR A 17 -9.01 -7.59 -16.04
N ILE A 18 -9.52 -6.56 -15.35
CA ILE A 18 -9.76 -6.63 -13.90
C ILE A 18 -10.90 -7.63 -13.62
N LEU A 19 -12.04 -7.45 -14.30
CA LEU A 19 -13.18 -8.35 -14.14
C LEU A 19 -12.78 -9.81 -14.41
N LYS A 20 -12.06 -10.04 -15.53
CA LYS A 20 -11.64 -11.38 -15.94
C LYS A 20 -10.68 -12.03 -14.95
N SER A 21 -9.74 -11.24 -14.38
CA SER A 21 -8.81 -11.73 -13.38
C SER A 21 -9.54 -12.19 -12.11
N PHE A 22 -10.49 -11.39 -11.60
CA PHE A 22 -11.28 -11.77 -10.42
C PHE A 22 -12.26 -12.90 -10.70
N GLU A 23 -12.83 -13.00 -11.91
CA GLU A 23 -13.66 -14.12 -12.34
C GLU A 23 -12.87 -15.43 -12.27
N ILE A 24 -11.71 -15.47 -12.94
CA ILE A 24 -10.84 -16.66 -12.99
C ILE A 24 -10.39 -17.05 -11.58
N ALA A 25 -9.90 -16.09 -10.80
CA ALA A 25 -9.42 -16.34 -9.45
C ALA A 25 -10.55 -16.80 -8.51
N THR A 26 -11.76 -16.26 -8.64
CA THR A 26 -12.92 -16.72 -7.86
C THR A 26 -13.24 -18.17 -8.12
N LYS A 27 -13.16 -18.61 -9.39
CA LYS A 27 -13.50 -19.99 -9.81
C LYS A 27 -12.38 -20.98 -9.47
N LEU A 28 -11.12 -20.62 -9.77
CA LEU A 28 -10.00 -21.56 -9.71
C LEU A 28 -9.24 -21.55 -8.38
N ALA A 29 -9.40 -20.49 -7.58
CA ALA A 29 -8.72 -20.35 -6.29
C ALA A 29 -9.69 -20.00 -5.15
N PRO A 30 -10.70 -20.86 -4.87
CA PRO A 30 -11.76 -20.56 -3.89
C PRO A 30 -11.23 -20.41 -2.46
N HIS A 31 -10.07 -20.98 -2.13
CA HIS A 31 -9.46 -20.94 -0.81
C HIS A 31 -8.48 -19.80 -0.61
N ILE A 32 -8.11 -19.08 -1.69
CA ILE A 32 -7.16 -17.97 -1.63
C ILE A 32 -7.91 -16.67 -1.43
N LYS A 33 -7.41 -15.79 -0.54
CA LYS A 33 -7.93 -14.43 -0.40
C LYS A 33 -7.51 -13.57 -1.58
N LEU A 34 -8.48 -12.90 -2.20
CA LEU A 34 -8.27 -12.05 -3.37
C LEU A 34 -8.14 -10.61 -2.94
N VAL A 35 -7.00 -10.00 -3.25
CA VAL A 35 -6.66 -8.63 -2.86
C VAL A 35 -6.59 -7.74 -4.10
N TYR A 36 -7.35 -6.63 -4.09
CA TYR A 36 -7.19 -5.58 -5.08
C TYR A 36 -6.04 -4.67 -4.65
N ASN A 37 -4.86 -4.82 -5.26
CA ASN A 37 -3.62 -4.15 -4.84
C ASN A 37 -3.33 -2.89 -5.68
N GLN A 38 -2.92 -1.79 -5.03
CA GLN A 38 -2.71 -0.49 -5.66
C GLN A 38 -1.42 0.19 -5.20
N ASN A 39 -0.74 0.87 -6.13
CA ASN A 39 0.62 1.42 -5.95
C ASN A 39 0.69 2.92 -5.65
N SER A 40 -0.42 3.67 -5.66
CA SER A 40 -0.39 5.14 -5.51
C SER A 40 -0.41 5.58 -4.05
N GLY A 41 -0.42 6.90 -3.82
CA GLY A 41 -0.65 7.51 -2.50
C GLY A 41 -2.14 7.57 -2.13
N MET A 42 -2.53 8.58 -1.35
CA MET A 42 -3.91 8.71 -0.83
C MET A 42 -4.77 9.69 -1.65
N GLN A 43 -4.58 9.75 -2.98
CA GLN A 43 -5.38 10.61 -3.87
C GLN A 43 -6.85 10.18 -3.88
N THR A 44 -7.73 11.07 -3.46
CA THR A 44 -9.16 10.79 -3.28
C THR A 44 -9.83 10.24 -4.55
N GLN A 45 -9.65 10.91 -5.69
CA GLN A 45 -10.26 10.48 -6.96
C GLN A 45 -9.85 9.07 -7.39
N MET A 46 -8.60 8.72 -7.16
CA MET A 46 -8.10 7.39 -7.49
C MET A 46 -8.74 6.32 -6.60
N TRP A 47 -8.79 6.57 -5.29
CA TRP A 47 -9.41 5.62 -4.37
C TRP A 47 -10.92 5.49 -4.57
N GLU A 48 -11.61 6.55 -4.99
CA GLU A 48 -13.04 6.43 -5.38
C GLU A 48 -13.21 5.52 -6.61
N LYS A 49 -12.34 5.63 -7.62
CA LYS A 49 -12.35 4.70 -8.77
C LYS A 49 -12.12 3.25 -8.32
N ILE A 50 -11.16 3.03 -7.42
CA ILE A 50 -10.85 1.69 -6.90
C ILE A 50 -12.02 1.11 -6.10
N LYS A 51 -12.62 1.90 -5.21
CA LYS A 51 -13.81 1.51 -4.45
C LYS A 51 -14.95 1.10 -5.37
N ASN A 52 -15.25 1.93 -6.37
CA ASN A 52 -16.29 1.64 -7.36
C ASN A 52 -15.99 0.38 -8.16
N THR A 53 -14.72 0.18 -8.57
CA THR A 53 -14.30 -1.04 -9.28
C THR A 53 -14.47 -2.28 -8.40
N ILE A 54 -14.09 -2.22 -7.12
CA ILE A 54 -14.28 -3.33 -6.18
C ILE A 54 -15.76 -3.68 -6.01
N LEU A 55 -16.60 -2.67 -5.80
CA LEU A 55 -18.05 -2.87 -5.68
C LEU A 55 -18.64 -3.46 -6.95
N TYR A 56 -18.18 -2.99 -8.11
CA TYR A 56 -18.62 -3.50 -9.41
C TYR A 56 -18.21 -4.96 -9.62
N VAL A 57 -16.96 -5.32 -9.35
CA VAL A 57 -16.48 -6.71 -9.41
C VAL A 57 -17.35 -7.61 -8.52
N ARG A 58 -17.65 -7.17 -7.30
CA ARG A 58 -18.50 -7.92 -6.36
C ARG A 58 -19.95 -8.01 -6.82
N SER A 59 -20.51 -6.99 -7.47
CA SER A 59 -21.88 -7.01 -8.03
C SER A 59 -22.04 -8.05 -9.16
N LYS A 60 -20.94 -8.42 -9.84
CA LYS A 60 -20.89 -9.50 -10.83
C LYS A 60 -20.74 -10.90 -10.20
N GLY A 61 -20.77 -11.02 -8.87
CA GLY A 61 -20.63 -12.29 -8.14
C GLY A 61 -19.20 -12.75 -7.95
N PHE A 62 -18.19 -11.92 -8.29
CA PHE A 62 -16.78 -12.27 -8.09
C PHE A 62 -16.28 -11.77 -6.73
N ARG A 63 -15.34 -12.53 -6.14
CA ARG A 63 -14.81 -12.19 -4.83
C ARG A 63 -13.75 -11.10 -4.92
N VAL A 64 -13.83 -10.14 -4.00
CA VAL A 64 -12.73 -9.29 -3.56
C VAL A 64 -12.76 -9.35 -2.04
N ASP A 65 -11.70 -9.85 -1.42
CA ASP A 65 -11.64 -10.08 0.02
C ASP A 65 -10.92 -8.96 0.77
N ALA A 66 -10.06 -8.20 0.09
CA ALA A 66 -9.31 -7.10 0.70
C ALA A 66 -8.85 -6.04 -0.31
N ILE A 67 -8.50 -4.87 0.23
CA ILE A 67 -7.73 -3.83 -0.44
C ILE A 67 -6.26 -4.00 -0.05
N GLY A 68 -5.36 -3.92 -1.03
CA GLY A 68 -3.92 -3.80 -0.84
C GLY A 68 -3.44 -2.40 -1.23
N TRP A 69 -2.55 -1.85 -0.42
CA TRP A 69 -1.81 -0.63 -0.73
C TRP A 69 -0.31 -0.93 -0.66
N GLN A 70 0.41 -0.70 -1.78
CA GLN A 70 1.84 -1.02 -1.86
C GLN A 70 2.69 -0.18 -0.91
N ALA A 71 2.34 1.09 -0.70
CA ALA A 71 3.03 1.98 0.24
C ALA A 71 4.51 2.23 -0.09
N HIS A 72 4.85 2.38 -1.37
CA HIS A 72 6.18 2.85 -1.80
C HIS A 72 6.29 4.36 -1.57
N ILE A 73 6.75 4.78 -0.39
CA ILE A 73 6.79 6.19 0.02
C ILE A 73 7.94 6.92 -0.68
N LEU A 74 7.65 8.10 -1.26
CA LEU A 74 8.56 8.93 -2.05
C LEU A 74 9.02 8.31 -3.39
N LEU A 75 8.45 7.20 -3.83
CA LEU A 75 8.77 6.59 -5.13
C LEU A 75 8.35 7.47 -6.31
N ALA A 76 7.18 8.10 -6.21
CA ALA A 76 6.60 8.95 -7.24
C ALA A 76 5.93 10.18 -6.60
N ASN A 77 5.57 11.17 -7.41
CA ASN A 77 4.87 12.36 -6.91
C ASN A 77 3.58 12.01 -6.17
N SER A 78 2.87 10.98 -6.62
CA SER A 78 1.64 10.49 -5.97
C SER A 78 1.84 9.96 -4.55
N THR A 79 3.06 9.59 -4.16
CA THR A 79 3.38 9.06 -2.82
C THR A 79 4.19 10.05 -1.96
N LYS A 80 4.57 11.19 -2.53
CA LYS A 80 5.36 12.22 -1.86
C LYS A 80 4.58 12.91 -0.74
N GLU A 81 3.29 13.14 -0.96
CA GLU A 81 2.41 13.83 -0.01
C GLU A 81 2.36 13.16 1.37
N ILE A 82 2.53 11.81 1.42
CA ILE A 82 2.55 11.07 2.69
C ILE A 82 3.73 11.50 3.57
N ALA A 83 4.87 11.83 2.98
CA ALA A 83 6.03 12.33 3.70
C ALA A 83 5.93 13.83 4.01
N GLU A 84 5.34 14.63 3.12
CA GLU A 84 5.22 16.08 3.24
C GLU A 84 4.07 16.49 4.17
N ASN A 85 2.91 15.82 4.06
CA ASN A 85 1.69 16.13 4.81
C ASN A 85 1.15 14.89 5.56
N PRO A 86 1.95 14.23 6.41
CA PRO A 86 1.62 12.92 6.95
C PRO A 86 0.31 12.88 7.75
N ASN A 87 -0.04 13.94 8.44
CA ASN A 87 -1.26 13.96 9.26
C ASN A 87 -2.52 13.93 8.38
N GLN A 88 -2.52 14.67 7.27
CA GLN A 88 -3.64 14.70 6.34
C GLN A 88 -3.75 13.38 5.58
N GLU A 89 -2.65 12.89 5.03
CA GLU A 89 -2.64 11.68 4.22
C GLU A 89 -2.95 10.42 5.06
N LEU A 90 -2.46 10.33 6.27
CA LEU A 90 -2.80 9.24 7.18
C LEU A 90 -4.24 9.31 7.69
N LYS A 91 -4.87 10.49 7.71
CA LYS A 91 -6.32 10.61 7.93
C LYS A 91 -7.11 10.03 6.75
N LYS A 92 -6.69 10.32 5.50
CA LYS A 92 -7.30 9.70 4.30
C LYS A 92 -7.14 8.17 4.33
N LEU A 93 -5.95 7.67 4.69
CA LEU A 93 -5.70 6.24 4.87
C LEU A 93 -6.63 5.64 5.93
N ALA A 94 -6.77 6.28 7.08
CA ALA A 94 -7.68 5.83 8.13
C ALA A 94 -9.12 5.70 7.64
N ASN A 95 -9.61 6.69 6.90
CA ASN A 95 -10.94 6.67 6.29
C ASN A 95 -11.10 5.56 5.24
N LEU A 96 -10.05 5.30 4.46
CA LEU A 96 -10.06 4.20 3.49
C LEU A 96 -10.15 2.83 4.17
N ILE A 97 -9.42 2.64 5.28
CA ILE A 97 -9.49 1.41 6.06
C ILE A 97 -10.89 1.24 6.68
N ASP A 98 -11.48 2.31 7.20
CA ASP A 98 -12.86 2.28 7.74
C ASP A 98 -13.86 1.88 6.65
N TRP A 99 -13.72 2.46 5.46
CA TRP A 99 -14.57 2.08 4.32
C TRP A 99 -14.40 0.60 3.96
N ALA A 100 -13.16 0.09 3.94
CA ALA A 100 -12.89 -1.32 3.69
C ALA A 100 -13.61 -2.22 4.72
N HIS A 101 -13.47 -1.93 6.01
CA HIS A 101 -14.12 -2.70 7.07
C HIS A 101 -15.65 -2.64 7.00
N GLN A 102 -16.25 -1.47 6.72
CA GLN A 102 -17.69 -1.32 6.49
C GLN A 102 -18.20 -2.21 5.36
N HIS A 103 -17.38 -2.44 4.32
CA HIS A 103 -17.69 -3.31 3.19
C HIS A 103 -17.22 -4.77 3.39
N LYS A 104 -16.86 -5.16 4.62
CA LYS A 104 -16.35 -6.51 4.96
C LYS A 104 -15.11 -6.91 4.16
N LEU A 105 -14.22 -5.94 3.90
CA LEU A 105 -12.92 -6.13 3.27
C LEU A 105 -11.82 -6.01 4.31
N GLY A 106 -10.78 -6.83 4.20
CA GLY A 106 -9.51 -6.59 4.88
C GLY A 106 -8.75 -5.42 4.24
N PHE A 107 -7.75 -4.91 4.96
CA PHE A 107 -6.81 -3.93 4.44
C PHE A 107 -5.37 -4.40 4.63
N HIS A 108 -4.58 -4.39 3.57
CA HIS A 108 -3.20 -4.84 3.59
C HIS A 108 -2.27 -3.73 3.11
N VAL A 109 -1.29 -3.34 3.93
CA VAL A 109 -0.09 -2.67 3.43
C VAL A 109 0.83 -3.77 2.92
N THR A 110 1.06 -3.82 1.60
CA THR A 110 1.64 -4.99 0.95
C THR A 110 3.14 -4.90 0.72
N GLU A 111 3.70 -3.67 0.62
CA GLU A 111 5.05 -3.47 0.07
C GLU A 111 5.75 -2.25 0.69
N LEU A 112 5.56 -2.00 1.99
CA LEU A 112 6.09 -0.78 2.62
C LEU A 112 7.60 -0.66 2.45
N ASP A 113 8.03 0.39 1.77
CA ASP A 113 9.39 0.89 1.73
C ASP A 113 9.42 2.44 1.72
N TYR A 114 10.61 3.03 1.77
CA TYR A 114 10.80 4.47 1.82
C TYR A 114 11.98 4.87 0.94
N PHE A 115 11.74 5.69 -0.06
CA PHE A 115 12.77 6.15 -0.98
C PHE A 115 13.47 7.40 -0.42
N ILE A 116 14.74 7.29 -0.04
CA ILE A 116 15.59 8.42 0.34
C ILE A 116 16.22 8.97 -0.94
N GLN A 117 15.78 10.16 -1.37
CA GLN A 117 16.21 10.77 -2.63
C GLN A 117 17.65 11.27 -2.58
N ASP A 118 18.02 11.94 -1.48
CA ASP A 118 19.35 12.47 -1.27
C ASP A 118 20.14 11.57 -0.30
N THR A 119 21.03 10.76 -0.88
CA THR A 119 21.87 9.84 -0.10
C THR A 119 23.00 10.56 0.66
N SER A 120 23.28 11.83 0.38
CA SER A 120 24.21 12.65 1.19
C SER A 120 23.63 13.00 2.56
N GLU A 121 22.29 13.00 2.69
CA GLU A 121 21.56 13.27 3.93
C GLU A 121 20.94 12.01 4.57
N LEU A 122 21.58 10.85 4.46
CA LEU A 122 21.03 9.56 4.96
C LEU A 122 20.51 9.61 6.39
N LYS A 123 21.21 10.29 7.30
CA LYS A 123 20.80 10.42 8.70
C LYS A 123 19.43 11.11 8.83
N LYS A 124 19.19 12.15 8.05
CA LYS A 124 17.91 12.88 7.99
C LYS A 124 16.83 12.01 7.34
N GLY A 125 17.17 11.36 6.23
CA GLY A 125 16.29 10.43 5.53
C GLY A 125 15.77 9.30 6.45
N HIS A 126 16.66 8.64 7.18
CA HIS A 126 16.28 7.61 8.16
C HIS A 126 15.45 8.14 9.32
N LYS A 127 15.70 9.36 9.78
CA LYS A 127 14.88 10.02 10.79
C LYS A 127 13.44 10.24 10.32
N ASN A 128 13.31 10.74 9.09
CA ASN A 128 12.01 10.97 8.45
C ASN A 128 11.26 9.65 8.21
N GLN A 129 11.93 8.64 7.67
CA GLN A 129 11.38 7.30 7.51
C GLN A 129 10.81 6.76 8.84
N ALA A 130 11.61 6.81 9.90
CA ALA A 130 11.20 6.33 11.22
C ALA A 130 9.98 7.09 11.76
N LEU A 131 9.91 8.41 11.53
CA LEU A 131 8.75 9.23 11.93
C LEU A 131 7.50 8.83 11.16
N ILE A 132 7.59 8.66 9.84
CA ILE A 132 6.47 8.25 9.01
C ILE A 132 6.00 6.85 9.39
N TYR A 133 6.91 5.89 9.55
CA TYR A 133 6.58 4.53 9.97
C TYR A 133 5.88 4.50 11.34
N LYS A 134 6.36 5.31 12.30
CA LYS A 134 5.70 5.42 13.62
C LYS A 134 4.26 5.88 13.51
N LYS A 135 4.00 6.92 12.71
CA LYS A 135 2.66 7.47 12.50
C LYS A 135 1.76 6.47 11.76
N LEU A 136 2.29 5.87 10.69
CA LEU A 136 1.58 4.86 9.89
C LEU A 136 1.15 3.67 10.76
N ILE A 137 2.09 3.06 11.49
CA ILE A 137 1.82 1.90 12.33
C ILE A 137 0.79 2.23 13.42
N LYS A 138 0.82 3.45 13.98
CA LYS A 138 -0.19 3.89 14.93
C LYS A 138 -1.59 3.83 14.31
N VAL A 139 -1.77 4.33 13.08
CA VAL A 139 -3.06 4.26 12.37
C VAL A 139 -3.46 2.82 12.12
N LEU A 140 -2.55 1.99 11.59
CA LEU A 140 -2.84 0.58 11.30
C LEU A 140 -3.25 -0.19 12.57
N LYS A 141 -2.53 0.00 13.68
CA LYS A 141 -2.87 -0.65 14.97
C LYS A 141 -4.23 -0.20 15.49
N ASP A 142 -4.56 1.07 15.34
CA ASP A 142 -5.86 1.57 15.78
C ASP A 142 -7.00 0.96 14.94
N LYS A 143 -6.83 0.91 13.63
CA LYS A 143 -7.83 0.32 12.72
C LYS A 143 -7.92 -1.21 12.82
N ALA A 144 -6.84 -1.89 13.19
CA ALA A 144 -6.84 -3.33 13.43
C ALA A 144 -7.76 -3.79 14.57
N LYS A 145 -8.24 -2.87 15.40
CA LYS A 145 -9.26 -3.15 16.44
C LYS A 145 -10.63 -3.45 15.84
N ASN A 146 -10.91 -2.95 14.64
CA ASN A 146 -12.21 -3.00 13.99
C ASN A 146 -12.29 -3.98 12.82
N GLY A 147 -11.16 -4.56 12.40
CA GLY A 147 -11.10 -5.47 11.26
C GLY A 147 -9.69 -5.91 10.90
N LEU A 148 -9.56 -6.72 9.87
CA LEU A 148 -8.26 -7.23 9.42
C LEU A 148 -7.41 -6.12 8.82
N VAL A 149 -6.24 -5.88 9.42
CA VAL A 149 -5.19 -5.02 8.90
C VAL A 149 -3.85 -5.75 8.98
N THR A 150 -3.08 -5.75 7.89
CA THR A 150 -1.72 -6.32 7.89
C THR A 150 -0.69 -5.31 7.38
N LEU A 151 0.56 -5.55 7.70
CA LEU A 151 1.71 -4.78 7.25
C LEU A 151 2.81 -5.72 6.77
N ASN A 152 3.19 -5.59 5.51
CA ASN A 152 4.36 -6.24 4.92
C ASN A 152 5.38 -5.19 4.49
N LEU A 153 6.64 -5.53 4.63
CA LEU A 153 7.75 -4.75 4.11
C LEU A 153 8.09 -5.27 2.71
N TRP A 154 8.47 -4.37 1.78
CA TRP A 154 8.87 -4.77 0.43
C TRP A 154 10.25 -5.43 0.43
N ASP A 155 11.21 -4.77 1.07
CA ASP A 155 12.59 -5.25 1.23
C ASP A 155 13.01 -5.24 2.70
N LEU A 156 13.99 -6.06 3.08
CA LEU A 156 14.57 -6.04 4.41
C LEU A 156 15.71 -5.01 4.53
N SER A 157 16.48 -4.80 3.46
CA SER A 157 17.65 -3.91 3.44
C SER A 157 17.57 -2.89 2.32
N ILE A 158 18.66 -2.15 2.12
CA ILE A 158 18.76 -1.12 1.09
C ILE A 158 18.69 -1.74 -0.31
N ARG A 159 17.95 -1.07 -1.20
CA ARG A 159 17.89 -1.35 -2.63
C ARG A 159 18.03 -0.07 -3.43
N THR A 160 19.00 -0.02 -4.34
CA THR A 160 19.19 1.12 -5.25
C THR A 160 18.16 1.08 -6.39
N LYS A 161 17.53 2.23 -6.68
CA LYS A 161 16.64 2.34 -7.84
C LYS A 161 17.45 2.56 -9.09
N LYS A 162 17.40 1.59 -10.02
CA LYS A 162 18.11 1.67 -11.32
C LYS A 162 17.78 2.98 -12.06
N GLY A 163 18.81 3.72 -12.47
CA GLY A 163 18.68 4.95 -13.26
C GLY A 163 18.17 6.17 -12.50
N LYS A 164 18.09 6.14 -11.17
CA LYS A 164 17.72 7.30 -10.33
C LYS A 164 18.70 7.51 -9.18
N VAL A 165 18.90 8.80 -8.82
CA VAL A 165 19.59 9.15 -7.58
C VAL A 165 18.70 8.80 -6.41
N GLY A 166 19.28 8.21 -5.35
CA GLY A 166 18.60 7.80 -4.15
C GLY A 166 18.40 6.29 -4.04
N GLU A 167 17.93 5.84 -2.88
CA GLU A 167 17.83 4.43 -2.52
C GLU A 167 16.53 4.15 -1.79
N PHE A 168 16.00 2.94 -1.98
CA PHE A 168 14.93 2.42 -1.13
C PHE A 168 15.50 1.90 0.16
N HIS A 169 14.90 2.31 1.26
CA HIS A 169 15.29 1.89 2.60
C HIS A 169 14.12 1.17 3.28
N SER A 170 14.42 0.00 3.85
CA SER A 170 13.51 -0.70 4.72
C SER A 170 14.02 -0.62 6.17
N ILE A 171 14.19 -1.73 6.85
CA ILE A 171 14.50 -1.77 8.28
C ILE A 171 15.96 -2.06 8.63
N TYR A 172 16.76 -2.47 7.62
CA TYR A 172 18.20 -2.70 7.76
C TYR A 172 18.97 -1.89 6.73
N ASP A 173 20.23 -1.52 7.07
CA ASP A 173 21.16 -0.93 6.12
C ASP A 173 21.81 -2.00 5.22
N ALA A 174 22.71 -1.58 4.32
CA ALA A 174 23.41 -2.49 3.41
C ALA A 174 24.29 -3.54 4.10
N ASN A 175 24.66 -3.32 5.38
CA ASN A 175 25.42 -4.24 6.21
C ASN A 175 24.52 -5.04 7.16
N PHE A 176 23.20 -5.04 6.92
CA PHE A 176 22.18 -5.65 7.78
C PHE A 176 22.19 -5.14 9.23
N LYS A 177 22.63 -3.90 9.47
CA LYS A 177 22.49 -3.23 10.76
C LYS A 177 21.11 -2.59 10.86
N PRO A 178 20.44 -2.68 12.02
CA PRO A 178 19.11 -2.08 12.21
C PRO A 178 19.13 -0.57 12.00
N THR A 179 18.19 -0.08 11.20
CA THR A 179 17.93 1.36 11.01
C THR A 179 17.01 1.90 12.13
N PRO A 180 16.83 3.22 12.27
CA PRO A 180 15.84 3.79 13.17
C PRO A 180 14.42 3.25 12.95
N ALA A 181 14.05 2.93 11.68
CA ALA A 181 12.76 2.35 11.34
C ALA A 181 12.54 0.95 11.97
N TYR A 182 13.59 0.10 12.03
CA TYR A 182 13.54 -1.18 12.74
C TYR A 182 13.11 -1.00 14.20
N ASN A 183 13.72 -0.03 14.90
CA ASN A 183 13.42 0.20 16.31
C ASN A 183 11.96 0.65 16.53
N VAL A 184 11.43 1.44 15.60
CA VAL A 184 10.02 1.86 15.60
C VAL A 184 9.10 0.66 15.46
N ILE A 185 9.34 -0.20 14.47
CA ILE A 185 8.52 -1.40 14.23
C ILE A 185 8.62 -2.35 15.42
N LYS A 186 9.84 -2.65 15.87
CA LYS A 186 10.08 -3.53 17.04
C LYS A 186 9.34 -3.04 18.29
N LYS A 187 9.36 -1.71 18.55
CA LYS A 187 8.64 -1.12 19.68
C LYS A 187 7.12 -1.23 19.51
N ALA A 188 6.63 -1.04 18.29
CA ALA A 188 5.21 -1.09 18.00
C ALA A 188 4.61 -2.50 18.08
N LEU A 189 5.42 -3.55 17.79
CA LEU A 189 5.01 -4.96 17.89
C LEU A 189 5.13 -5.55 19.29
N LYS A 190 5.87 -4.90 20.18
CA LYS A 190 5.85 -5.29 21.60
C LYS A 190 4.47 -4.95 22.17
N LYS A 191 3.83 -5.96 22.76
CA LYS A 191 2.57 -5.82 23.51
C LYS A 191 2.80 -5.06 24.81
#